data_2d06469ffeee24d7c7e8f561f38ad90c
#
_entry.id   2d06469ffeee24d7c7e8f561f38ad90c
#
_cell.length_a   1.000
_cell.length_b   1.000
_cell.length_c   1.000
_cell.angle_alpha   90.00
_cell.angle_beta   90.00
_cell.angle_gamma   90.00
#
_symmetry.space_group_name_H-M   'P 1'
#
loop_
_entity.id
_entity.type
_entity.pdbx_description
1 polymer ?
#
loop_
_entity_poly.entity_id
_entity_poly.type
_entity_poly.pdbx_seq_one_letter_code
_entity_poly.pdbx_strand_id
1 'polypeptide(L)'
;MIKRFRALRLRGEVGYSLIEMITVMMIMSVVFAGITAVFVAGSKAQAEQDRRFQAQVTTRLALDKIRRDIHCANDVTPYAKTAVTLKISSGCGGDVSWCTAAVSGYTNRYRLYRQTGTTCSSATGVQFADFLTSGQVFPDFEHVTGCLCLASLQVDFPVSVKGTSIGAYELTDTIFLRNSTRI
;
A
#
# COMPACT_ATOMS: atom_id res chain seq x y z
N MET A 1 22.29 77.98 -17.63
CA MET A 1 22.39 76.52 -17.61
C MET A 1 21.21 75.91 -18.33
N ILE A 2 21.39 75.49 -19.58
CA ILE A 2 20.31 74.99 -20.45
C ILE A 2 20.46 73.43 -20.44
N LYS A 3 19.54 72.72 -19.78
CA LYS A 3 19.49 71.27 -19.81
C LYS A 3 18.97 70.81 -21.20
N ARG A 4 19.85 70.15 -21.95
CA ARG A 4 19.48 69.47 -23.19
C ARG A 4 18.67 68.23 -22.84
N PHE A 5 17.38 68.27 -23.07
CA PHE A 5 16.50 67.10 -23.10
C PHE A 5 16.91 66.23 -24.30
N ARG A 6 17.50 65.06 -24.01
CA ARG A 6 17.82 64.05 -25.01
C ARG A 6 16.50 63.35 -25.34
N ALA A 7 15.92 63.67 -26.52
CA ALA A 7 14.77 62.98 -27.02
C ALA A 7 15.11 61.48 -27.22
N LEU A 8 14.52 60.62 -26.39
CA LEU A 8 14.49 59.20 -26.60
C LEU A 8 13.75 58.97 -27.94
N ARG A 9 14.51 58.60 -28.98
CA ARG A 9 13.93 58.10 -30.23
C ARG A 9 13.25 56.79 -29.90
N LEU A 10 11.94 56.79 -29.79
CA LEU A 10 11.12 55.61 -29.83
C LEU A 10 11.40 54.92 -31.19
N ARG A 11 12.13 53.83 -31.14
CA ARG A 11 12.37 52.95 -32.26
C ARG A 11 11.00 52.49 -32.73
N GLY A 12 10.59 52.81 -33.96
CA GLY A 12 9.28 52.44 -34.49
C GLY A 12 9.04 50.94 -34.28
N GLU A 13 8.00 50.61 -33.56
CA GLU A 13 7.53 49.26 -33.39
C GLU A 13 7.06 48.76 -34.76
N VAL A 14 7.84 47.87 -35.36
CA VAL A 14 7.42 47.16 -36.57
C VAL A 14 6.31 46.23 -36.12
N GLY A 15 5.08 46.54 -36.44
CA GLY A 15 3.92 45.73 -36.11
C GLY A 15 4.09 44.31 -36.72
N TYR A 16 3.80 43.28 -35.93
CA TYR A 16 3.80 41.90 -36.41
C TYR A 16 2.77 41.71 -37.52
N SER A 17 3.19 40.98 -38.56
CA SER A 17 2.27 40.59 -39.64
C SER A 17 1.25 39.60 -39.11
N LEU A 18 -0.01 39.66 -39.54
CA LEU A 18 -1.07 38.74 -39.15
C LEU A 18 -0.68 37.27 -39.41
N ILE A 19 0.04 37.02 -40.52
CA ILE A 19 0.53 35.67 -40.84
C ILE A 19 1.58 35.18 -39.85
N GLU A 20 2.43 36.05 -39.33
CA GLU A 20 3.46 35.73 -38.34
C GLU A 20 2.81 35.34 -36.99
N MET A 21 1.78 36.05 -36.57
CA MET A 21 1.01 35.68 -35.36
C MET A 21 0.33 34.33 -35.50
N ILE A 22 -0.24 34.01 -36.66
CA ILE A 22 -0.91 32.72 -36.89
C ILE A 22 0.12 31.58 -36.87
N THR A 23 1.26 31.76 -37.50
CA THR A 23 2.33 30.74 -37.55
C THR A 23 2.89 30.48 -36.13
N VAL A 24 3.12 31.52 -35.34
CA VAL A 24 3.58 31.37 -33.94
C VAL A 24 2.53 30.62 -33.09
N MET A 25 1.26 30.96 -33.21
CA MET A 25 0.19 30.26 -32.47
C MET A 25 0.09 28.78 -32.88
N MET A 26 0.28 28.45 -34.17
CA MET A 26 0.29 27.07 -34.64
C MET A 26 1.47 26.28 -34.04
N ILE A 27 2.68 26.83 -34.04
CA ILE A 27 3.85 26.19 -33.46
C ILE A 27 3.67 26.00 -31.95
N MET A 28 3.20 27.04 -31.24
CA MET A 28 2.97 27.00 -29.81
C MET A 28 1.93 25.94 -29.42
N SER A 29 0.86 25.78 -30.20
CA SER A 29 -0.16 24.76 -29.94
C SER A 29 0.41 23.34 -30.02
N VAL A 30 1.29 23.05 -30.98
CA VAL A 30 1.97 21.75 -31.10
C VAL A 30 2.92 21.51 -29.92
N VAL A 31 3.67 22.53 -29.52
CA VAL A 31 4.59 22.44 -28.39
C VAL A 31 3.82 22.19 -27.08
N PHE A 32 2.74 22.94 -26.81
CA PHE A 32 1.92 22.72 -25.63
C PHE A 32 1.24 21.36 -25.61
N ALA A 33 0.78 20.87 -26.77
CA ALA A 33 0.21 19.52 -26.86
C ALA A 33 1.24 18.45 -26.47
N GLY A 34 2.50 18.58 -26.95
CA GLY A 34 3.59 17.69 -26.60
C GLY A 34 3.93 17.70 -25.11
N ILE A 35 4.07 18.88 -24.51
CA ILE A 35 4.35 19.03 -23.07
C ILE A 35 3.23 18.43 -22.23
N THR A 36 1.97 18.72 -22.59
CA THR A 36 0.80 18.18 -21.87
C THR A 36 0.76 16.67 -21.91
N ALA A 37 1.06 16.04 -23.05
CA ALA A 37 1.09 14.59 -23.18
C ALA A 37 2.14 13.95 -22.25
N VAL A 38 3.33 14.50 -22.19
CA VAL A 38 4.42 14.02 -21.30
C VAL A 38 4.04 14.21 -19.84
N PHE A 39 3.47 15.36 -19.48
CA PHE A 39 3.04 15.64 -18.12
C PHE A 39 1.95 14.66 -17.63
N VAL A 40 0.94 14.40 -18.47
CA VAL A 40 -0.12 13.45 -18.15
C VAL A 40 0.42 12.02 -18.00
N ALA A 41 1.34 11.60 -18.88
CA ALA A 41 1.98 10.29 -18.77
C ALA A 41 2.81 10.17 -17.47
N GLY A 42 3.58 11.21 -17.14
CA GLY A 42 4.39 11.27 -15.91
C GLY A 42 3.53 11.23 -14.64
N SER A 43 2.45 11.99 -14.58
CA SER A 43 1.56 12.02 -13.42
C SER A 43 0.86 10.67 -13.17
N LYS A 44 0.46 9.97 -14.24
CA LYS A 44 -0.11 8.61 -14.13
C LYS A 44 0.92 7.61 -13.62
N ALA A 45 2.15 7.66 -14.11
CA ALA A 45 3.23 6.78 -13.66
C ALA A 45 3.56 7.02 -12.18
N GLN A 46 3.61 8.29 -11.75
CA GLN A 46 3.84 8.64 -10.35
C GLN A 46 2.73 8.13 -9.45
N ALA A 47 1.47 8.33 -9.80
CA ALA A 47 0.34 7.84 -9.02
C ALA A 47 0.34 6.31 -8.86
N GLU A 48 0.80 5.56 -9.86
CA GLU A 48 0.96 4.11 -9.75
C GLU A 48 2.11 3.73 -8.80
N GLN A 49 3.25 4.43 -8.88
CA GLN A 49 4.38 4.20 -7.98
C GLN A 49 4.01 4.48 -6.52
N ASP A 50 3.29 5.57 -6.25
CA ASP A 50 2.82 5.92 -4.90
C ASP A 50 1.91 4.84 -4.32
N ARG A 51 0.99 4.30 -5.12
CA ARG A 51 0.11 3.19 -4.69
C ARG A 51 0.92 1.93 -4.34
N ARG A 52 1.92 1.59 -5.16
CA ARG A 52 2.79 0.44 -4.89
C ARG A 52 3.60 0.64 -3.61
N PHE A 53 4.16 1.82 -3.43
CA PHE A 53 4.91 2.16 -2.23
C PHE A 53 4.04 2.08 -0.97
N GLN A 54 2.85 2.68 -0.99
CA GLN A 54 1.91 2.61 0.13
C GLN A 54 1.49 1.17 0.43
N ALA A 55 1.22 0.35 -0.58
CA ALA A 55 0.87 -1.06 -0.38
C ALA A 55 2.01 -1.83 0.30
N GLN A 56 3.26 -1.59 -0.09
CA GLN A 56 4.43 -2.24 0.53
C GLN A 56 4.64 -1.79 1.98
N VAL A 57 4.54 -0.49 2.24
CA VAL A 57 4.73 0.07 3.59
C VAL A 57 3.65 -0.44 4.55
N THR A 58 2.37 -0.40 4.14
CA THR A 58 1.27 -0.88 4.99
C THR A 58 1.38 -2.37 5.27
N THR A 59 1.79 -3.18 4.28
CA THR A 59 1.98 -4.62 4.47
C THR A 59 3.13 -4.94 5.42
N ARG A 60 4.25 -4.22 5.34
CA ARG A 60 5.36 -4.38 6.29
C ARG A 60 4.95 -4.00 7.71
N LEU A 61 4.22 -2.90 7.88
CA LEU A 61 3.68 -2.49 9.17
C LEU A 61 2.68 -3.52 9.72
N ALA A 62 1.86 -4.12 8.86
CA ALA A 62 0.96 -5.20 9.23
C ALA A 62 1.73 -6.42 9.73
N LEU A 63 2.79 -6.84 9.00
CA LEU A 63 3.63 -7.96 9.42
C LEU A 63 4.32 -7.70 10.77
N ASP A 64 4.86 -6.51 10.98
CA ASP A 64 5.49 -6.14 12.25
C ASP A 64 4.49 -6.13 13.40
N LYS A 65 3.23 -5.76 13.13
CA LYS A 65 2.17 -5.81 14.14
C LYS A 65 1.75 -7.23 14.44
N ILE A 66 1.54 -8.07 13.41
CA ILE A 66 1.25 -9.50 13.56
C ILE A 66 2.36 -10.20 14.35
N ARG A 67 3.63 -9.95 14.00
CA ARG A 67 4.79 -10.52 14.68
C ARG A 67 4.77 -10.22 16.19
N ARG A 68 4.45 -8.99 16.55
CA ARG A 68 4.31 -8.60 17.98
C ARG A 68 3.16 -9.32 18.66
N ASP A 69 2.00 -9.43 18.00
CA ASP A 69 0.85 -10.11 18.55
C ASP A 69 1.13 -11.63 18.72
N ILE A 70 1.79 -12.28 17.73
CA ILE A 70 2.16 -13.70 17.79
C ILE A 70 3.20 -13.97 18.91
N HIS A 71 4.18 -13.08 19.12
CA HIS A 71 5.13 -13.26 20.21
C HIS A 71 4.52 -13.20 21.60
N CYS A 72 3.36 -12.53 21.75
CA CYS A 72 2.58 -12.51 22.97
C CYS A 72 1.60 -13.70 23.08
N ALA A 73 1.35 -14.40 21.98
CA ALA A 73 0.37 -15.49 21.96
C ALA A 73 0.91 -16.78 22.59
N ASN A 74 0.01 -17.50 23.27
CA ASN A 74 0.24 -18.83 23.78
C ASN A 74 -0.21 -19.91 22.80
N ASP A 75 -1.29 -19.63 22.05
CA ASP A 75 -1.91 -20.57 21.11
C ASP A 75 -2.64 -19.81 19.99
N VAL A 76 -2.98 -20.53 18.92
CA VAL A 76 -3.77 -20.03 17.77
C VAL A 76 -5.03 -20.87 17.64
N THR A 77 -6.14 -20.37 18.18
CA THR A 77 -7.43 -21.09 18.18
C THR A 77 -8.60 -20.13 18.15
N PRO A 78 -9.51 -20.18 17.16
CA PRO A 78 -9.47 -21.04 15.97
C PRO A 78 -8.42 -20.62 14.93
N TYR A 79 -7.95 -21.61 14.16
CA TYR A 79 -7.07 -21.42 13.02
C TYR A 79 -7.82 -21.68 11.70
N ALA A 80 -7.68 -20.76 10.78
CA ALA A 80 -8.04 -20.93 9.37
C ALA A 80 -7.08 -20.15 8.49
N LYS A 81 -6.87 -20.57 7.25
CA LYS A 81 -5.95 -19.90 6.32
C LYS A 81 -6.32 -18.44 6.03
N THR A 82 -7.58 -18.07 6.25
CA THR A 82 -8.11 -16.70 6.03
C THR A 82 -8.32 -15.92 7.32
N ALA A 83 -8.27 -16.59 8.49
CA ALA A 83 -8.49 -15.95 9.78
C ALA A 83 -7.85 -16.74 10.90
N VAL A 84 -7.22 -16.05 11.84
CA VAL A 84 -6.61 -16.64 13.03
C VAL A 84 -7.00 -15.86 14.27
N THR A 85 -7.22 -16.56 15.37
CA THR A 85 -7.35 -15.94 16.68
C THR A 85 -6.17 -16.31 17.54
N LEU A 86 -5.43 -15.32 17.97
CA LEU A 86 -4.28 -15.45 18.85
C LEU A 86 -4.77 -15.40 20.28
N LYS A 87 -4.56 -16.49 21.03
CA LYS A 87 -4.81 -16.57 22.45
C LYS A 87 -3.67 -15.90 23.21
N ILE A 88 -3.93 -14.72 23.72
CA ILE A 88 -2.92 -13.88 24.37
C ILE A 88 -3.22 -13.78 25.85
N SER A 89 -2.22 -14.03 26.70
CA SER A 89 -2.38 -13.85 28.14
C SER A 89 -2.68 -12.39 28.51
N SER A 90 -3.36 -12.20 29.63
CA SER A 90 -3.82 -10.88 30.10
C SER A 90 -2.73 -9.81 30.23
N GLY A 91 -1.47 -10.22 30.37
CA GLY A 91 -0.32 -9.31 30.43
C GLY A 91 0.05 -8.60 29.12
N CYS A 92 -0.43 -9.09 27.96
CA CYS A 92 -0.17 -8.53 26.63
C CYS A 92 -1.42 -7.91 25.96
N GLY A 93 -2.54 -7.74 26.70
CA GLY A 93 -3.72 -7.02 26.19
C GLY A 93 -4.90 -7.90 25.76
N GLY A 94 -4.81 -9.22 25.94
CA GLY A 94 -5.91 -10.16 25.66
C GLY A 94 -5.99 -10.60 24.19
N ASP A 95 -6.95 -11.50 23.92
CA ASP A 95 -7.12 -12.16 22.63
C ASP A 95 -7.26 -11.18 21.45
N VAL A 96 -6.65 -11.54 20.33
CA VAL A 96 -6.66 -10.76 19.10
C VAL A 96 -6.95 -11.65 17.91
N SER A 97 -7.86 -11.22 17.06
CA SER A 97 -8.20 -11.91 15.82
C SER A 97 -7.72 -11.13 14.62
N TRP A 98 -7.14 -11.85 13.66
CA TRP A 98 -6.76 -11.34 12.34
C TRP A 98 -7.57 -12.06 11.28
N CYS A 99 -8.10 -11.34 10.31
CA CYS A 99 -8.85 -11.93 9.20
C CYS A 99 -8.70 -11.15 7.91
N THR A 100 -8.93 -11.83 6.80
CA THR A 100 -8.99 -11.22 5.48
C THR A 100 -10.44 -11.13 5.01
N ALA A 101 -10.75 -10.09 4.25
CA ALA A 101 -12.03 -9.96 3.56
C ALA A 101 -11.81 -9.50 2.11
N ALA A 102 -12.59 -10.08 1.20
CA ALA A 102 -12.60 -9.68 -0.21
C ALA A 102 -13.17 -8.28 -0.37
N VAL A 103 -12.64 -7.51 -1.29
CA VAL A 103 -13.12 -6.17 -1.62
C VAL A 103 -14.19 -6.27 -2.71
N SER A 104 -15.39 -5.79 -2.42
CA SER A 104 -16.49 -5.78 -3.38
C SER A 104 -16.13 -5.05 -4.67
N GLY A 105 -16.48 -5.65 -5.82
CA GLY A 105 -16.21 -5.07 -7.14
C GLY A 105 -14.80 -5.31 -7.68
N TYR A 106 -13.95 -6.04 -6.96
CA TYR A 106 -12.60 -6.38 -7.43
C TYR A 106 -12.39 -7.89 -7.39
N THR A 107 -11.80 -8.42 -8.45
CA THR A 107 -11.34 -9.81 -8.48
C THR A 107 -9.96 -9.90 -7.86
N ASN A 108 -9.73 -10.87 -6.97
CA ASN A 108 -8.42 -11.10 -6.33
C ASN A 108 -7.86 -9.87 -5.59
N ARG A 109 -8.72 -9.14 -4.89
CA ARG A 109 -8.29 -8.09 -3.98
C ARG A 109 -8.88 -8.33 -2.60
N TYR A 110 -8.01 -8.44 -1.61
CA TYR A 110 -8.35 -8.68 -0.22
C TYR A 110 -7.73 -7.61 0.67
N ARG A 111 -8.34 -7.40 1.83
CA ARG A 111 -7.84 -6.54 2.90
C ARG A 111 -7.64 -7.35 4.15
N LEU A 112 -6.62 -6.99 4.92
CA LEU A 112 -6.32 -7.58 6.20
C LEU A 112 -6.87 -6.69 7.32
N TYR A 113 -7.60 -7.32 8.25
CA TYR A 113 -8.19 -6.66 9.40
C TYR A 113 -7.68 -7.26 10.70
N ARG A 114 -7.57 -6.43 11.71
CA ARG A 114 -7.25 -6.80 13.08
C ARG A 114 -8.38 -6.36 13.99
N GLN A 115 -8.79 -7.23 14.90
CA GLN A 115 -9.81 -6.94 15.92
C GLN A 115 -9.37 -7.50 17.27
N THR A 116 -9.63 -6.78 18.35
CA THR A 116 -9.48 -7.31 19.72
C THR A 116 -10.64 -8.24 20.03
N GLY A 117 -10.36 -9.37 20.67
CA GLY A 117 -11.34 -10.42 20.95
C GLY A 117 -11.21 -11.63 20.01
N THR A 118 -12.17 -12.52 20.10
CA THR A 118 -12.17 -13.83 19.43
C THR A 118 -12.89 -13.84 18.07
N THR A 119 -13.49 -12.73 17.67
CA THR A 119 -14.18 -12.58 16.38
C THR A 119 -13.50 -11.53 15.54
N CYS A 120 -13.47 -11.71 14.21
CA CYS A 120 -12.93 -10.74 13.29
C CYS A 120 -13.92 -10.49 12.16
N SER A 121 -14.14 -9.21 11.85
CA SER A 121 -15.04 -8.77 10.79
C SER A 121 -14.47 -7.55 10.09
N SER A 122 -14.72 -7.42 8.78
CA SER A 122 -14.39 -6.23 8.01
C SER A 122 -15.19 -4.99 8.43
N ALA A 123 -16.32 -5.17 9.13
CA ALA A 123 -17.18 -4.07 9.58
C ALA A 123 -16.66 -3.40 10.86
N THR A 124 -16.01 -4.17 11.74
CA THR A 124 -15.56 -3.71 13.07
C THR A 124 -14.04 -3.75 13.26
N GLY A 125 -13.35 -4.51 12.41
CA GLY A 125 -11.90 -4.63 12.45
C GLY A 125 -11.19 -3.39 11.91
N VAL A 126 -10.01 -3.12 12.45
CA VAL A 126 -9.10 -2.08 11.93
C VAL A 126 -8.34 -2.65 10.74
N GLN A 127 -8.39 -1.97 9.61
CA GLN A 127 -7.65 -2.34 8.40
C GLN A 127 -6.15 -2.09 8.59
N PHE A 128 -5.32 -3.09 8.30
CA PHE A 128 -3.85 -3.01 8.38
C PHE A 128 -3.16 -3.12 7.03
N ALA A 129 -3.69 -3.92 6.10
CA ALA A 129 -3.15 -4.02 4.75
C ALA A 129 -4.25 -4.04 3.69
N ASP A 130 -3.91 -3.60 2.48
CA ASP A 130 -4.74 -3.64 1.28
C ASP A 130 -3.93 -4.20 0.11
N PHE A 131 -4.60 -4.46 -1.02
CA PHE A 131 -4.01 -4.99 -2.24
C PHE A 131 -3.41 -6.39 -2.11
N LEU A 132 -3.87 -7.20 -1.15
CA LEU A 132 -3.54 -8.62 -1.09
C LEU A 132 -4.25 -9.33 -2.26
N THR A 133 -3.52 -10.22 -2.94
CA THR A 133 -4.07 -10.99 -4.07
C THR A 133 -4.70 -12.30 -3.66
N SER A 134 -4.46 -12.73 -2.41
CA SER A 134 -5.06 -13.92 -1.80
C SER A 134 -5.65 -13.58 -0.44
N GLY A 135 -6.75 -14.23 -0.11
CA GLY A 135 -7.31 -14.20 1.24
C GLY A 135 -6.63 -15.20 2.19
N GLN A 136 -5.86 -16.16 1.66
CA GLN A 136 -5.17 -17.17 2.47
C GLN A 136 -3.80 -16.65 2.89
N VAL A 137 -3.77 -15.78 3.87
CA VAL A 137 -2.55 -15.14 4.37
C VAL A 137 -1.88 -15.89 5.53
N PHE A 138 -2.53 -16.94 6.02
CA PHE A 138 -2.01 -17.84 7.06
C PHE A 138 -1.94 -19.25 6.50
N PRO A 139 -0.97 -19.58 5.64
CA PRO A 139 -0.94 -20.86 4.93
C PRO A 139 -0.76 -22.05 5.86
N ASP A 140 0.00 -21.87 6.94
CA ASP A 140 0.32 -22.98 7.84
C ASP A 140 0.46 -22.53 9.29
N PHE A 141 0.03 -23.44 10.20
CA PHE A 141 0.22 -23.34 11.64
C PHE A 141 0.70 -24.70 12.16
N GLU A 142 1.91 -24.72 12.69
CA GLU A 142 2.51 -25.91 13.23
C GLU A 142 2.54 -25.85 14.76
N HIS A 143 1.90 -26.83 15.40
CA HIS A 143 1.97 -27.05 16.84
C HIS A 143 2.27 -28.52 17.11
N VAL A 144 3.52 -28.81 17.43
CA VAL A 144 3.97 -30.18 17.70
C VAL A 144 3.64 -30.51 19.17
N THR A 145 2.63 -31.36 19.37
CA THR A 145 2.26 -31.86 20.69
C THR A 145 3.27 -32.92 21.17
N GLY A 146 3.68 -32.83 22.44
CA GLY A 146 4.59 -33.80 23.08
C GLY A 146 6.07 -33.46 22.99
N CYS A 147 6.45 -32.32 22.43
CA CYS A 147 7.81 -31.77 22.57
C CYS A 147 7.74 -30.37 23.23
N LEU A 148 8.87 -29.92 23.77
CA LEU A 148 9.03 -28.53 24.23
C LEU A 148 9.34 -27.57 23.04
N CYS A 149 8.77 -27.88 21.88
CA CYS A 149 8.97 -27.12 20.66
C CYS A 149 8.01 -25.91 20.65
N LEU A 150 8.50 -24.77 20.18
CA LEU A 150 7.63 -23.60 19.99
C LEU A 150 6.70 -23.81 18.81
N ALA A 151 5.42 -23.50 18.97
CA ALA A 151 4.50 -23.43 17.86
C ALA A 151 4.91 -22.32 16.89
N SER A 152 4.66 -22.51 15.60
CA SER A 152 4.95 -21.52 14.56
C SER A 152 3.75 -21.24 13.69
N LEU A 153 3.58 -19.97 13.32
CA LEU A 153 2.57 -19.51 12.37
C LEU A 153 3.27 -18.90 11.16
N GLN A 154 3.00 -19.46 9.99
CA GLN A 154 3.45 -18.89 8.73
C GLN A 154 2.47 -17.80 8.29
N VAL A 155 3.02 -16.66 7.88
CA VAL A 155 2.31 -15.52 7.36
C VAL A 155 2.82 -15.21 5.97
N ASP A 156 1.92 -15.10 5.01
CA ASP A 156 2.23 -14.84 3.61
C ASP A 156 1.37 -13.71 3.05
N PHE A 157 2.01 -12.64 2.60
CA PHE A 157 1.35 -11.46 2.03
C PHE A 157 1.71 -11.30 0.55
N PRO A 158 0.95 -11.92 -0.36
CA PRO A 158 1.08 -11.64 -1.78
C PRO A 158 0.38 -10.32 -2.11
N VAL A 159 1.15 -9.29 -2.45
CA VAL A 159 0.65 -7.93 -2.69
C VAL A 159 0.78 -7.55 -4.15
N SER A 160 -0.31 -7.09 -4.77
CA SER A 160 -0.29 -6.51 -6.11
C SER A 160 -1.34 -5.41 -6.27
N VAL A 161 -0.91 -4.23 -6.63
CA VAL A 161 -1.80 -3.07 -6.88
C VAL A 161 -2.69 -3.29 -8.11
N LYS A 162 -2.24 -4.09 -9.07
CA LYS A 162 -2.98 -4.40 -10.32
C LYS A 162 -3.81 -5.69 -10.24
N GLY A 163 -3.70 -6.46 -9.16
CA GLY A 163 -4.36 -7.76 -9.04
C GLY A 163 -3.79 -8.84 -9.97
N THR A 164 -2.64 -8.59 -10.59
CA THR A 164 -1.93 -9.53 -11.48
C THR A 164 -0.60 -9.93 -10.86
N SER A 165 -0.03 -11.05 -11.30
CA SER A 165 1.30 -11.52 -10.86
C SER A 165 2.44 -10.59 -11.33
N ILE A 166 2.21 -9.77 -12.35
CA ILE A 166 3.22 -8.85 -12.87
C ILE A 166 3.41 -7.69 -11.89
N GLY A 167 4.60 -7.60 -11.29
CA GLY A 167 4.95 -6.61 -10.28
C GLY A 167 4.32 -6.90 -8.91
N ALA A 168 3.91 -8.16 -8.68
CA ALA A 168 3.55 -8.64 -7.35
C ALA A 168 4.77 -8.63 -6.43
N TYR A 169 4.54 -8.29 -5.17
CA TYR A 169 5.50 -8.36 -4.09
C TYR A 169 4.97 -9.38 -3.08
N GLU A 170 5.81 -10.32 -2.70
CA GLU A 170 5.47 -11.34 -1.72
C GLU A 170 6.32 -11.14 -0.46
N LEU A 171 5.68 -11.15 0.69
CA LEU A 171 6.32 -11.03 1.98
C LEU A 171 5.91 -12.21 2.84
N THR A 172 6.81 -13.19 2.97
CA THR A 172 6.60 -14.41 3.75
C THR A 172 7.45 -14.38 5.01
N ASP A 173 6.88 -14.82 6.13
CA ASP A 173 7.58 -14.98 7.39
C ASP A 173 7.01 -16.14 8.18
N THR A 174 7.89 -16.85 8.93
CA THR A 174 7.51 -17.89 9.88
C THR A 174 7.83 -17.40 11.29
N ILE A 175 6.79 -17.19 12.07
CA ILE A 175 6.88 -16.53 13.38
C ILE A 175 6.58 -17.53 14.49
N PHE A 176 7.51 -17.66 15.46
CA PHE A 176 7.38 -18.57 16.57
C PHE A 176 6.61 -17.93 17.74
N LEU A 177 5.66 -18.70 18.30
CA LEU A 177 4.91 -18.32 19.50
C LEU A 177 5.80 -18.55 20.74
N ARG A 178 6.34 -17.49 21.30
CA ARG A 178 7.30 -17.59 22.43
C ARG A 178 6.69 -18.15 23.72
N ASN A 179 5.38 -18.08 23.85
CA ASN A 179 4.67 -18.53 25.06
C ASN A 179 3.92 -19.86 24.86
N SER A 180 4.05 -20.53 23.71
CA SER A 180 3.33 -21.78 23.41
C SER A 180 3.73 -22.96 24.29
N THR A 181 4.89 -22.92 24.94
CA THR A 181 5.38 -23.98 25.86
C THR A 181 4.97 -23.75 27.32
N ARG A 182 4.21 -22.68 27.61
CA ARG A 182 3.80 -22.32 28.98
C ARG A 182 2.37 -22.74 29.33
N ILE A 183 1.81 -23.71 28.61
CA ILE A 183 0.47 -24.25 28.85
C ILE A 183 0.54 -25.39 29.85
#